data_48abc3acd6d9bd7411a30ba37da22e47
#
_entry.id   48abc3acd6d9bd7411a30ba37da22e47
#
_cell.length_a   1.000
_cell.length_b   1.000
_cell.length_c   1.000
_cell.angle_alpha   90.00
_cell.angle_beta   90.00
_cell.angle_gamma   90.00
#
_symmetry.space_group_name_H-M   'P 1'
#
loop_
_entity.id
_entity.type
_entity.pdbx_description
1 polymer ?
#
loop_
_entity_poly.entity_id
_entity_poly.type
_entity_poly.pdbx_seq_one_letter_code
_entity_poly.pdbx_strand_id
1 'polypeptide(L)'
;ETFIPHRLMAKNLVIVESPAKSQTIKKFLGPDFEVKASYGHTVDLPTKGMGIDIENGFKPDYVVSPDKRKVLSELKRLSESAEKTWIATDEDREGEAIGWHIANQLKLDVKTTPRIVFHEITKTAIENAVKNPRTIDMHLVDAQQARRVLDRLVGFELSPVLWRKIKT
;
A
#
# COMPACT_ATOMS: atom_id res chain seq x y z
N GLU A 1 -11.71 40.28 6.06
CA GLU A 1 -12.03 38.90 5.56
C GLU A 1 -10.90 38.49 4.63
N THR A 2 -10.04 37.63 5.12
CA THR A 2 -8.89 37.11 4.37
C THR A 2 -9.40 36.03 3.42
N PHE A 3 -9.47 36.36 2.14
CA PHE A 3 -9.80 35.43 1.07
C PHE A 3 -8.70 34.35 1.00
N ILE A 4 -8.94 33.19 1.59
CA ILE A 4 -8.11 32.00 1.39
C ILE A 4 -8.44 31.49 -0.01
N PRO A 5 -7.51 31.53 -0.99
CA PRO A 5 -7.83 31.02 -2.31
C PRO A 5 -8.16 29.53 -2.16
N HIS A 6 -9.33 29.13 -2.66
CA HIS A 6 -9.69 27.73 -2.86
C HIS A 6 -8.57 27.11 -3.71
N ARG A 7 -7.58 26.51 -3.05
CA ARG A 7 -6.63 25.65 -3.73
C ARG A 7 -7.48 24.58 -4.41
N LEU A 8 -7.52 24.61 -5.73
CA LEU A 8 -8.21 23.60 -6.54
C LEU A 8 -7.73 22.24 -6.04
N MET A 9 -8.57 21.58 -5.22
CA MET A 9 -8.24 20.26 -4.70
C MET A 9 -8.25 19.32 -5.89
N ALA A 10 -7.23 18.53 -6.07
CA ALA A 10 -7.17 17.59 -7.16
C ALA A 10 -8.37 16.64 -7.07
N LYS A 11 -9.09 16.46 -8.18
CA LYS A 11 -10.26 15.57 -8.23
C LYS A 11 -9.90 14.13 -7.91
N ASN A 12 -8.67 13.75 -8.26
CA ASN A 12 -8.18 12.38 -8.14
C ASN A 12 -6.89 12.33 -7.34
N LEU A 13 -6.82 11.44 -6.37
CA LEU A 13 -5.59 11.06 -5.67
C LEU A 13 -5.13 9.70 -6.19
N VAL A 14 -3.88 9.62 -6.67
CA VAL A 14 -3.24 8.37 -7.08
C VAL A 14 -2.14 8.04 -6.08
N ILE A 15 -2.18 6.85 -5.50
CA ILE A 15 -1.20 6.39 -4.51
C ILE A 15 -0.32 5.31 -5.13
N VAL A 16 0.99 5.56 -5.14
CA VAL A 16 2.04 4.64 -5.61
C VAL A 16 2.97 4.25 -4.46
N GLU A 17 3.82 3.24 -4.65
CA GLU A 17 4.75 2.85 -3.58
C GLU A 17 6.02 3.72 -3.50
N SER A 18 6.49 4.30 -4.62
CA SER A 18 7.77 5.02 -4.62
C SER A 18 7.69 6.47 -5.09
N PRO A 19 8.53 7.37 -4.54
CA PRO A 19 8.58 8.77 -4.97
C PRO A 19 8.97 8.95 -6.44
N ALA A 20 9.86 8.10 -6.95
CA ALA A 20 10.30 8.17 -8.36
C ALA A 20 9.13 7.92 -9.31
N LYS A 21 8.30 6.89 -9.04
CA LYS A 21 7.08 6.61 -9.80
C LYS A 21 6.08 7.75 -9.69
N SER A 22 5.90 8.31 -8.49
CA SER A 22 5.00 9.43 -8.26
C SER A 22 5.31 10.62 -9.18
N GLN A 23 6.57 11.01 -9.27
CA GLN A 23 6.99 12.14 -10.11
C GLN A 23 6.75 11.88 -11.60
N THR A 24 7.04 10.67 -12.06
CA THR A 24 6.90 10.31 -13.48
C THR A 24 5.42 10.19 -13.88
N ILE A 25 4.61 9.53 -13.08
CA ILE A 25 3.19 9.34 -13.34
C ILE A 25 2.44 10.68 -13.32
N LYS A 26 2.78 11.57 -12.39
CA LYS A 26 2.18 12.90 -12.30
C LYS A 26 2.36 13.72 -13.59
N LYS A 27 3.50 13.59 -14.26
CA LYS A 27 3.75 14.29 -15.54
C LYS A 27 2.79 13.84 -16.66
N PHE A 28 2.32 12.60 -16.62
CA PHE A 28 1.45 12.04 -17.64
C PHE A 28 -0.05 12.21 -17.36
N LEU A 29 -0.44 12.27 -16.08
CA LEU A 29 -1.86 12.34 -15.70
C LEU A 29 -2.45 13.76 -15.70
N GLY A 30 -1.61 14.80 -15.66
CA GLY A 30 -2.07 16.19 -15.71
C GLY A 30 -2.60 16.74 -14.38
N PRO A 31 -3.19 17.96 -14.41
CA PRO A 31 -3.49 18.75 -13.20
C PRO A 31 -4.65 18.21 -12.35
N ASP A 32 -5.56 17.42 -12.92
CA ASP A 32 -6.70 16.85 -12.20
C ASP A 32 -6.30 15.70 -11.25
N PHE A 33 -5.05 15.25 -11.33
CA PHE A 33 -4.51 14.16 -10.55
C PHE A 33 -3.41 14.64 -9.61
N GLU A 34 -3.54 14.34 -8.33
CA GLU A 34 -2.44 14.40 -7.38
C GLU A 34 -1.87 12.99 -7.18
N VAL A 35 -0.55 12.85 -7.37
CA VAL A 35 0.13 11.56 -7.21
C VAL A 35 1.03 11.61 -5.99
N LYS A 36 0.84 10.68 -5.07
CA LYS A 36 1.59 10.58 -3.81
C LYS A 36 2.19 9.19 -3.63
N ALA A 37 3.32 9.14 -2.95
CA ALA A 37 3.98 7.88 -2.61
C ALA A 37 3.70 7.47 -1.17
N SER A 38 3.57 6.15 -0.94
CA SER A 38 3.50 5.55 0.40
C SER A 38 4.87 5.24 1.00
N TYR A 39 5.91 5.30 0.17
CA TYR A 39 7.29 4.90 0.55
C TYR A 39 7.36 3.42 0.98
N GLY A 40 6.76 2.53 0.20
CA GLY A 40 6.71 1.11 0.44
C GLY A 40 5.61 0.69 1.42
N HIS A 41 5.87 -0.38 2.19
CA HIS A 41 4.93 -0.89 3.18
C HIS A 41 4.65 0.12 4.30
N THR A 42 3.39 0.33 4.59
CA THR A 42 2.93 1.22 5.67
C THR A 42 2.52 0.45 6.92
N VAL A 43 2.28 -0.84 6.75
CA VAL A 43 1.81 -1.78 7.78
C VAL A 43 2.65 -3.05 7.70
N ASP A 44 3.01 -3.62 8.83
CA ASP A 44 3.71 -4.90 8.94
C ASP A 44 3.36 -5.60 10.25
N LEU A 45 3.83 -6.83 10.43
CA LEU A 45 3.78 -7.53 11.72
C LEU A 45 4.59 -6.76 12.78
N PRO A 46 4.21 -6.81 14.06
CA PRO A 46 4.95 -6.13 15.11
C PRO A 46 6.40 -6.59 15.17
N THR A 47 7.30 -5.67 15.52
CA THR A 47 8.74 -5.96 15.65
C THR A 47 9.06 -6.83 16.85
N LYS A 48 8.22 -6.83 17.86
CA LYS A 48 8.35 -7.65 19.09
C LYS A 48 7.24 -8.69 19.14
N GLY A 49 7.60 -9.90 19.51
CA GLY A 49 6.66 -11.01 19.63
C GLY A 49 6.36 -11.69 18.28
N MET A 50 5.52 -12.71 18.32
CA MET A 50 5.12 -13.48 17.14
C MET A 50 4.26 -12.64 16.19
N GLY A 51 3.29 -11.90 16.73
CA GLY A 51 2.35 -11.09 15.92
C GLY A 51 1.43 -11.91 15.03
N ILE A 52 1.23 -13.18 15.36
CA ILE A 52 0.35 -14.11 14.66
C ILE A 52 -0.48 -14.87 15.67
N ASP A 53 -1.78 -14.85 15.50
CA ASP A 53 -2.72 -15.62 16.31
C ASP A 53 -2.85 -17.05 15.73
N ILE A 54 -2.05 -17.95 16.28
CA ILE A 54 -1.97 -19.36 15.81
C ILE A 54 -3.28 -20.10 16.08
N GLU A 55 -3.94 -19.83 17.22
CA GLU A 55 -5.15 -20.53 17.63
C GLU A 55 -6.37 -20.15 16.78
N ASN A 56 -6.38 -18.92 16.22
CA ASN A 56 -7.45 -18.42 15.36
C ASN A 56 -7.06 -18.40 13.87
N GLY A 57 -6.45 -19.47 13.37
CA GLY A 57 -6.18 -19.67 11.96
C GLY A 57 -4.98 -18.86 11.43
N PHE A 58 -3.96 -18.64 12.26
CA PHE A 58 -2.73 -17.93 11.89
C PHE A 58 -2.96 -16.48 11.46
N LYS A 59 -3.96 -15.84 12.07
CA LYS A 59 -4.30 -14.45 11.73
C LYS A 59 -3.16 -13.49 12.09
N PRO A 60 -2.65 -12.71 11.12
CA PRO A 60 -1.61 -11.73 11.39
C PRO A 60 -2.15 -10.51 12.14
N ASP A 61 -1.41 -10.05 13.15
CA ASP A 61 -1.70 -8.83 13.91
C ASP A 61 -0.90 -7.66 13.32
N TYR A 62 -1.44 -7.06 12.27
CA TYR A 62 -0.77 -5.97 11.56
C TYR A 62 -0.80 -4.65 12.34
N VAL A 63 0.35 -3.99 12.38
CA VAL A 63 0.52 -2.67 13.00
C VAL A 63 1.08 -1.66 12.01
N VAL A 64 0.68 -0.41 12.16
CA VAL A 64 1.25 0.69 11.36
C VAL A 64 2.68 0.94 11.81
N SER A 65 3.60 0.93 10.86
CA SER A 65 5.01 1.24 11.11
C SER A 65 5.15 2.69 11.63
N PRO A 66 5.87 2.92 12.74
CA PRO A 66 5.93 4.23 13.38
C PRO A 66 6.40 5.37 12.45
N ASP A 67 7.36 5.09 11.57
CA ASP A 67 7.90 6.00 10.56
C ASP A 67 6.89 6.33 9.44
N LYS A 68 5.84 5.52 9.26
CA LYS A 68 4.81 5.69 8.23
C LYS A 68 3.56 6.45 8.69
N ARG A 69 3.45 6.74 9.99
CA ARG A 69 2.26 7.43 10.53
C ARG A 69 2.00 8.79 9.88
N LYS A 70 3.05 9.58 9.64
CA LYS A 70 2.92 10.89 8.98
C LYS A 70 2.44 10.75 7.54
N VAL A 71 3.01 9.82 6.80
CA VAL A 71 2.62 9.53 5.40
C VAL A 71 1.17 9.11 5.32
N LEU A 72 0.75 8.16 6.16
CA LEU A 72 -0.64 7.69 6.21
C LEU A 72 -1.60 8.81 6.60
N SER A 73 -1.24 9.67 7.56
CA SER A 73 -2.06 10.82 7.94
C SER A 73 -2.24 11.81 6.79
N GLU A 74 -1.17 12.08 6.03
CA GLU A 74 -1.25 12.94 4.82
C GLU A 74 -2.11 12.28 3.74
N LEU A 75 -1.87 11.02 3.43
CA LEU A 75 -2.65 10.26 2.43
C LEU A 75 -4.13 10.22 2.80
N LYS A 76 -4.45 10.04 4.08
CA LYS A 76 -5.83 10.04 4.57
C LYS A 76 -6.50 11.39 4.35
N ARG A 77 -5.86 12.47 4.77
CA ARG A 77 -6.37 13.83 4.56
C ARG A 77 -6.61 14.14 3.07
N LEU A 78 -5.69 13.73 2.20
CA LEU A 78 -5.82 13.93 0.75
C LEU A 78 -6.93 13.07 0.16
N SER A 79 -7.06 11.81 0.60
CA SER A 79 -8.12 10.90 0.17
C SER A 79 -9.51 11.39 0.56
N GLU A 80 -9.66 11.94 1.77
CA GLU A 80 -10.91 12.54 2.25
C GLU A 80 -11.30 13.80 1.48
N SER A 81 -10.32 14.50 0.90
CA SER A 81 -10.54 15.72 0.13
C SER A 81 -10.66 15.50 -1.39
N ALA A 82 -10.25 14.34 -1.89
CA ALA A 82 -10.36 13.97 -3.28
C ALA A 82 -11.75 13.37 -3.60
N GLU A 83 -12.23 13.58 -4.81
CA GLU A 83 -13.46 12.93 -5.29
C GLU A 83 -13.25 11.41 -5.46
N LYS A 84 -12.04 11.01 -5.85
CA LYS A 84 -11.69 9.60 -6.09
C LYS A 84 -10.25 9.32 -5.72
N THR A 85 -10.04 8.20 -5.05
CA THR A 85 -8.71 7.68 -4.70
C THR A 85 -8.41 6.42 -5.50
N TRP A 86 -7.22 6.35 -6.09
CA TRP A 86 -6.73 5.28 -6.94
C TRP A 86 -5.51 4.63 -6.33
N ILE A 87 -5.44 3.31 -6.37
CA ILE A 87 -4.26 2.55 -5.96
C ILE A 87 -3.47 2.16 -7.20
N ALA A 88 -2.20 2.53 -7.25
CA ALA A 88 -1.31 2.33 -8.40
C ALA A 88 0.06 1.74 -7.98
N THR A 89 0.03 0.83 -7.03
CA THR A 89 1.20 0.05 -6.60
C THR A 89 1.55 -1.03 -7.63
N ASP A 90 2.74 -1.66 -7.54
CA ASP A 90 3.20 -2.66 -8.49
C ASP A 90 2.25 -3.85 -8.66
N GLU A 91 2.29 -4.47 -9.83
CA GLU A 91 1.48 -5.64 -10.18
C GLU A 91 2.14 -6.94 -9.75
N ASP A 92 2.53 -7.01 -8.52
CA ASP A 92 2.98 -8.25 -7.89
C ASP A 92 2.30 -8.42 -6.53
N ARG A 93 2.51 -9.55 -5.88
CA ARG A 93 1.88 -9.81 -4.57
C ARG A 93 2.29 -8.79 -3.51
N GLU A 94 3.51 -8.25 -3.56
CA GLU A 94 3.97 -7.22 -2.61
C GLU A 94 3.25 -5.89 -2.85
N GLY A 95 3.19 -5.44 -4.12
CA GLY A 95 2.46 -4.23 -4.50
C GLY A 95 0.97 -4.33 -4.22
N GLU A 96 0.37 -5.50 -4.43
CA GLU A 96 -1.03 -5.75 -4.12
C GLU A 96 -1.31 -5.67 -2.62
N ALA A 97 -0.44 -6.26 -1.79
CA ALA A 97 -0.53 -6.18 -0.34
C ALA A 97 -0.34 -4.74 0.18
N ILE A 98 0.61 -3.99 -0.37
CA ILE A 98 0.79 -2.56 -0.06
C ILE A 98 -0.49 -1.79 -0.35
N GLY A 99 -1.08 -1.98 -1.53
CA GLY A 99 -2.32 -1.33 -1.94
C GLY A 99 -3.49 -1.68 -1.02
N TRP A 100 -3.64 -2.95 -0.66
CA TRP A 100 -4.67 -3.44 0.25
C TRP A 100 -4.52 -2.84 1.66
N HIS A 101 -3.31 -2.81 2.21
CA HIS A 101 -3.04 -2.18 3.50
C HIS A 101 -3.36 -0.69 3.50
N ILE A 102 -2.98 0.03 2.42
CA ILE A 102 -3.30 1.45 2.27
C ILE A 102 -4.81 1.65 2.23
N ALA A 103 -5.54 0.88 1.41
CA ALA A 103 -6.99 0.98 1.32
C ALA A 103 -7.66 0.79 2.69
N ASN A 104 -7.24 -0.21 3.46
CA ASN A 104 -7.75 -0.45 4.81
C ASN A 104 -7.43 0.71 5.78
N GLN A 105 -6.20 1.24 5.76
CA GLN A 105 -5.81 2.36 6.63
C GLN A 105 -6.55 3.66 6.31
N LEU A 106 -6.86 3.87 5.04
CA LEU A 106 -7.65 5.00 4.55
C LEU A 106 -9.16 4.78 4.65
N LYS A 107 -9.60 3.59 5.09
CA LYS A 107 -11.01 3.16 5.18
C LYS A 107 -11.73 3.21 3.81
N LEU A 108 -11.01 2.89 2.75
CA LEU A 108 -11.58 2.74 1.42
C LEU A 108 -12.20 1.35 1.27
N ASP A 109 -13.25 1.26 0.49
CA ASP A 109 -13.83 -0.04 0.16
C ASP A 109 -12.96 -0.77 -0.87
N VAL A 110 -12.32 -1.86 -0.43
CA VAL A 110 -11.43 -2.69 -1.25
C VAL A 110 -12.12 -3.24 -2.51
N LYS A 111 -13.42 -3.45 -2.46
CA LYS A 111 -14.20 -4.00 -3.58
C LYS A 111 -14.50 -2.98 -4.68
N THR A 112 -14.48 -1.71 -4.35
CA THR A 112 -14.85 -0.62 -5.27
C THR A 112 -13.72 0.36 -5.56
N THR A 113 -12.67 0.38 -4.73
CA THR A 113 -11.52 1.27 -4.93
C THR A 113 -10.80 0.91 -6.23
N PRO A 114 -10.65 1.87 -7.16
CA PRO A 114 -10.00 1.60 -8.43
C PRO A 114 -8.52 1.30 -8.24
N ARG A 115 -8.10 0.18 -8.77
CA ARG A 115 -6.74 -0.31 -8.84
C ARG A 115 -6.24 -0.18 -10.27
N ILE A 116 -5.23 0.62 -10.52
CA ILE A 116 -4.61 0.76 -11.83
C ILE A 116 -3.27 0.02 -11.86
N VAL A 117 -3.06 -0.70 -12.95
CA VAL A 117 -1.89 -1.51 -13.20
C VAL A 117 -1.31 -1.12 -14.56
N PHE A 118 -0.02 -0.98 -14.62
CA PHE A 118 0.70 -0.72 -15.86
C PHE A 118 2.08 -1.40 -15.81
N HIS A 119 2.42 -2.07 -16.91
CA HIS A 119 3.70 -2.81 -17.01
C HIS A 119 4.89 -1.89 -17.36
N GLU A 120 4.60 -0.70 -17.87
CA GLU A 120 5.59 0.31 -18.24
C GLU A 120 5.09 1.71 -17.86
N ILE A 121 6.02 2.60 -17.54
CA ILE A 121 5.70 3.98 -17.16
C ILE A 121 5.79 4.85 -18.44
N THR A 122 4.86 4.64 -19.36
CA THR A 122 4.66 5.47 -20.56
C THR A 122 3.33 6.19 -20.46
N LYS A 123 3.20 7.30 -21.17
CA LYS A 123 1.94 8.08 -21.20
C LYS A 123 0.76 7.20 -21.62
N THR A 124 0.93 6.46 -22.73
CA THR A 124 -0.13 5.60 -23.28
C THR A 124 -0.54 4.50 -22.31
N ALA A 125 0.43 3.83 -21.65
CA ALA A 125 0.13 2.77 -20.66
C ALA A 125 -0.64 3.32 -19.48
N ILE A 126 -0.24 4.48 -18.95
CA ILE A 126 -0.89 5.12 -17.80
C ILE A 126 -2.30 5.60 -18.15
N GLU A 127 -2.50 6.25 -19.29
CA GLU A 127 -3.83 6.68 -19.74
C GLU A 127 -4.78 5.49 -19.96
N ASN A 128 -4.28 4.40 -20.54
CA ASN A 128 -5.05 3.18 -20.73
C ASN A 128 -5.42 2.52 -19.40
N ALA A 129 -4.49 2.47 -18.44
CA ALA A 129 -4.74 1.92 -17.11
C ALA A 129 -5.83 2.70 -16.35
N VAL A 130 -5.83 4.04 -16.46
CA VAL A 130 -6.88 4.87 -15.85
C VAL A 130 -8.25 4.65 -16.51
N LYS A 131 -8.28 4.38 -17.82
CA LYS A 131 -9.53 4.07 -18.53
C LYS A 131 -10.09 2.69 -18.19
N ASN A 132 -9.23 1.75 -17.80
CA ASN A 132 -9.57 0.35 -17.55
C ASN A 132 -9.09 -0.09 -16.16
N PRO A 133 -9.59 0.51 -15.07
CA PRO A 133 -9.21 0.10 -13.73
C PRO A 133 -9.80 -1.26 -13.37
N ARG A 134 -9.11 -1.99 -12.52
CA ARG A 134 -9.62 -3.16 -11.82
C ARG A 134 -9.85 -2.87 -10.33
N THR A 135 -10.08 -3.87 -9.55
CA THR A 135 -10.07 -3.82 -8.08
C THR A 135 -8.85 -4.57 -7.54
N ILE A 136 -8.63 -4.51 -6.23
CA ILE A 136 -7.53 -5.23 -5.58
C ILE A 136 -7.74 -6.74 -5.75
N ASP A 137 -6.69 -7.44 -6.18
CA ASP A 137 -6.68 -8.90 -6.31
C ASP A 137 -6.39 -9.54 -4.94
N MET A 138 -7.45 -10.03 -4.30
CA MET A 138 -7.35 -10.65 -2.98
C MET A 138 -6.57 -11.96 -2.99
N HIS A 139 -6.46 -12.67 -4.12
CA HIS A 139 -5.63 -13.88 -4.21
C HIS A 139 -4.14 -13.54 -4.06
N LEU A 140 -3.69 -12.44 -4.66
CA LEU A 140 -2.32 -11.95 -4.49
C LEU A 140 -2.07 -11.43 -3.08
N VAL A 141 -3.05 -10.73 -2.48
CA VAL A 141 -2.99 -10.28 -1.08
C VAL A 141 -2.85 -11.48 -0.14
N ASP A 142 -3.70 -12.49 -0.30
CA ASP A 142 -3.68 -13.69 0.54
C ASP A 142 -2.38 -14.47 0.37
N ALA A 143 -1.84 -14.57 -0.85
CA ALA A 143 -0.55 -15.18 -1.11
C ALA A 143 0.60 -14.46 -0.41
N GLN A 144 0.60 -13.13 -0.42
CA GLN A 144 1.59 -12.32 0.30
C GLN A 144 1.45 -12.49 1.82
N GLN A 145 0.23 -12.45 2.36
CA GLN A 145 -0.02 -12.68 3.79
C GLN A 145 0.45 -14.07 4.24
N ALA A 146 0.12 -15.11 3.48
CA ALA A 146 0.55 -16.47 3.77
C ALA A 146 2.09 -16.58 3.80
N ARG A 147 2.77 -15.96 2.85
CA ARG A 147 4.22 -15.91 2.81
C ARG A 147 4.78 -15.16 4.01
N ARG A 148 4.20 -14.00 4.37
CA ARG A 148 4.65 -13.20 5.51
C ARG A 148 4.48 -13.92 6.85
N VAL A 149 3.35 -14.62 7.01
CA VAL A 149 3.09 -15.48 8.18
C VAL A 149 4.09 -16.62 8.27
N LEU A 150 4.32 -17.33 7.16
CA LEU A 150 5.27 -18.44 7.10
C LEU A 150 6.70 -17.99 7.46
N ASP A 151 7.16 -16.89 6.88
CA ASP A 151 8.49 -16.34 7.15
C ASP A 151 8.66 -15.97 8.65
N ARG A 152 7.60 -15.44 9.27
CA ARG A 152 7.60 -15.12 10.70
C ARG A 152 7.66 -16.39 11.58
N LEU A 153 6.84 -17.39 11.29
CA LEU A 153 6.80 -18.67 12.02
C LEU A 153 8.16 -19.37 11.93
N VAL A 154 8.71 -19.50 10.72
CA VAL A 154 10.03 -20.11 10.49
C VAL A 154 11.12 -19.35 11.24
N GLY A 155 11.12 -18.02 11.19
CA GLY A 155 12.09 -17.19 11.92
C GLY A 155 12.04 -17.39 13.44
N PHE A 156 10.85 -17.52 14.02
CA PHE A 156 10.68 -17.74 15.46
C PHE A 156 11.04 -19.16 15.90
N GLU A 157 10.70 -20.18 15.14
CA GLU A 157 10.91 -21.58 15.50
C GLU A 157 12.35 -22.06 15.18
N LEU A 158 12.88 -21.73 14.02
CA LEU A 158 14.20 -22.22 13.58
C LEU A 158 15.38 -21.38 14.08
N SER A 159 15.22 -20.07 14.19
CA SER A 159 16.30 -19.18 14.59
C SER A 159 16.90 -19.53 15.97
N PRO A 160 16.13 -19.81 17.02
CA PRO A 160 16.67 -20.23 18.30
C PRO A 160 17.41 -21.59 18.25
N VAL A 161 16.96 -22.50 17.40
CA VAL A 161 17.61 -23.84 17.24
C VAL A 161 18.96 -23.69 16.55
N LEU A 162 19.03 -22.88 15.50
CA LEU A 162 20.28 -22.60 14.80
C LEU A 162 21.30 -21.91 15.70
N TRP A 163 20.90 -20.89 16.46
CA TRP A 163 21.80 -20.18 17.37
C TRP A 163 22.33 -21.06 18.49
N ARG A 164 21.55 -22.02 18.98
CA ARG A 164 22.04 -23.01 19.98
C ARG A 164 23.10 -23.96 19.42
N LYS A 165 23.00 -24.31 18.12
CA LYS A 165 23.95 -25.24 17.48
C LYS A 165 25.22 -24.58 16.96
N ILE A 166 25.18 -23.28 16.65
CA ILE A 166 26.37 -22.56 16.13
C ILE A 166 27.28 -22.05 17.27
N LYS A 167 26.78 -21.98 18.51
CA LYS A 167 27.55 -21.55 19.69
C LYS A 167 28.32 -22.70 20.39
N THR A 168 28.36 -23.89 19.82
CA THR A 168 29.25 -24.95 20.19
C THR A 168 30.37 -25.02 19.18
#